data_7b3a4520da80d387f16caa2af8f08e52
#
_entry.id   7b3a4520da80d387f16caa2af8f08e52
#
_cell.length_a   1.000
_cell.length_b   1.000
_cell.length_c   1.000
_cell.angle_alpha   90.00
_cell.angle_beta   90.00
_cell.angle_gamma   90.00
#
_symmetry.space_group_name_H-M   'P 1'
#
loop_
_entity.id
_entity.type
_entity.pdbx_description
1 polymer ?
#
loop_
_entity_poly.entity_id
_entity_poly.type
_entity_poly.pdbx_seq_one_letter_code
_entity_poly.pdbx_strand_id
1 'polypeptide(L)'
;MSATRPEILRWARETAGLSLKDAARAIDLKPARGQSGAERLAALEKGAEQPPRGILVKMAQAYRRPLIAFYLNAPPKTGDRGQDFRTLPGHERYNPGLDALIRDIKGRQGLIKSMLEDAESEPLGFVGSATADMPVPILAKRVADHLQLRLTDFRAAKGADEAFGYLRGKIEGTGVFVLLLGNLGSHHTNIPVEIFRGFASSDQVAPLIVINDQDARSAWSFTALHELVHLWLGNTGISGIDAGIKIEQYCNDVAGEILVPAAELGAFPRGMAFNTAVKEISDFAEQRRVSRAMVSYKLLRMGLISRSMWSDLSTHFHKEWLAFKERQANKLRAAEGGPTYYVVRRHRVGQALLGLVRRSLDEGNVTYTKAGRVLGVKPRNVEPLLYSAAMRGGR
;
A
#
# COMPACT_ATOMS: atom_id res chain seq x y z
N MET A 1 20.66 28.42 16.97
CA MET A 1 19.65 27.52 16.36
C MET A 1 19.02 28.26 15.20
N SER A 2 18.91 27.67 14.01
CA SER A 2 18.25 28.31 12.87
C SER A 2 16.78 28.57 13.19
N ALA A 3 16.29 29.76 12.88
CA ALA A 3 14.89 30.14 13.12
C ALA A 3 13.99 29.41 12.12
N THR A 4 12.83 28.96 12.59
CA THR A 4 11.83 28.33 11.71
C THR A 4 11.16 29.40 10.84
N ARG A 5 11.04 29.15 9.55
CA ARG A 5 10.42 30.11 8.62
C ARG A 5 8.90 29.92 8.58
N PRO A 6 8.12 31.01 8.58
CA PRO A 6 6.65 30.96 8.56
C PRO A 6 6.07 30.15 7.38
N GLU A 7 6.66 30.29 6.18
CA GLU A 7 6.24 29.54 5.00
C GLU A 7 6.39 28.02 5.15
N ILE A 8 7.38 27.56 5.93
CA ILE A 8 7.58 26.13 6.22
C ILE A 8 6.48 25.61 7.14
N LEU A 9 6.09 26.38 8.16
CA LEU A 9 5.00 26.01 9.07
C LEU A 9 3.68 25.84 8.31
N ARG A 10 3.35 26.84 7.49
CA ARG A 10 2.17 26.84 6.64
C ARG A 10 2.18 25.67 5.64
N TRP A 11 3.27 25.52 4.89
CA TRP A 11 3.45 24.42 3.94
C TRP A 11 3.28 23.06 4.62
N ALA A 12 3.87 22.86 5.81
CA ALA A 12 3.78 21.58 6.53
C ALA A 12 2.34 21.26 6.94
N ARG A 13 1.56 22.26 7.41
CA ARG A 13 0.15 22.10 7.76
C ARG A 13 -0.73 21.86 6.51
N GLU A 14 -0.60 22.69 5.49
CA GLU A 14 -1.41 22.59 4.28
C GLU A 14 -1.20 21.28 3.56
N THR A 15 0.05 20.83 3.46
CA THR A 15 0.38 19.53 2.88
C THR A 15 0.04 18.34 3.78
N ALA A 16 -0.30 18.55 5.05
CA ALA A 16 -0.95 17.58 5.92
C ALA A 16 -2.49 17.58 5.79
N GLY A 17 -3.06 18.49 4.97
CA GLY A 17 -4.50 18.61 4.76
C GLY A 17 -5.28 19.12 5.96
N LEU A 18 -4.62 19.84 6.86
CA LEU A 18 -5.24 20.30 8.10
C LEU A 18 -5.65 21.78 8.00
N SER A 19 -6.90 22.07 8.40
CA SER A 19 -7.32 23.44 8.68
C SER A 19 -6.55 23.98 9.89
N LEU A 20 -6.50 25.32 10.08
CA LEU A 20 -5.91 25.91 11.28
C LEU A 20 -6.54 25.37 12.57
N LYS A 21 -7.85 25.17 12.59
CA LYS A 21 -8.60 24.63 13.72
C LYS A 21 -8.23 23.19 14.04
N ASP A 22 -8.16 22.34 13.02
CA ASP A 22 -7.83 20.92 13.20
C ASP A 22 -6.34 20.74 13.55
N ALA A 23 -5.47 21.54 12.95
CA ALA A 23 -4.06 21.54 13.28
C ALA A 23 -3.80 21.99 14.72
N ALA A 24 -4.43 23.08 15.17
CA ALA A 24 -4.32 23.54 16.55
C ALA A 24 -4.79 22.47 17.55
N ARG A 25 -5.87 21.75 17.23
CA ARG A 25 -6.36 20.62 18.03
C ARG A 25 -5.34 19.46 18.02
N ALA A 26 -4.81 19.10 16.85
CA ALA A 26 -3.88 17.97 16.69
C ALA A 26 -2.56 18.19 17.45
N ILE A 27 -2.08 19.44 17.56
CA ILE A 27 -0.86 19.79 18.32
C ILE A 27 -1.16 20.19 19.78
N ASP A 28 -2.43 20.07 20.20
CA ASP A 28 -2.88 20.48 21.55
C ASP A 28 -2.43 21.91 21.88
N LEU A 29 -2.65 22.85 20.96
CA LEU A 29 -2.33 24.26 21.17
C LEU A 29 -3.48 24.95 21.92
N LYS A 30 -3.34 25.10 23.22
CA LYS A 30 -4.37 25.66 24.11
C LYS A 30 -4.60 27.14 23.81
N PRO A 31 -5.82 27.67 24.07
CA PRO A 31 -6.08 29.10 24.06
C PRO A 31 -5.18 29.81 25.10
N ALA A 32 -4.71 30.99 24.77
CA ALA A 32 -3.95 31.84 25.69
C ALA A 32 -4.03 33.31 25.27
N ARG A 33 -3.94 34.23 26.23
CA ARG A 33 -3.94 35.69 25.98
C ARG A 33 -5.14 36.17 25.15
N GLY A 34 -6.32 35.59 25.37
CA GLY A 34 -7.55 35.95 24.63
C GLY A 34 -7.64 35.40 23.22
N GLN A 35 -6.64 34.63 22.76
CA GLN A 35 -6.60 34.01 21.43
C GLN A 35 -6.92 32.51 21.50
N SER A 36 -7.70 32.02 20.56
CA SER A 36 -7.91 30.58 20.35
C SER A 36 -6.64 29.87 19.87
N GLY A 37 -6.57 28.55 20.00
CA GLY A 37 -5.44 27.78 19.46
C GLY A 37 -5.22 27.99 17.97
N ALA A 38 -6.31 28.16 17.19
CA ALA A 38 -6.22 28.40 15.75
C ALA A 38 -5.63 29.80 15.43
N GLU A 39 -6.02 30.83 16.16
CA GLU A 39 -5.46 32.18 16.00
C GLU A 39 -3.99 32.23 16.38
N ARG A 40 -3.61 31.56 17.45
CA ARG A 40 -2.21 31.41 17.86
C ARG A 40 -1.38 30.69 16.80
N LEU A 41 -1.92 29.61 16.22
CA LEU A 41 -1.25 28.91 15.12
C LEU A 41 -1.10 29.80 13.89
N ALA A 42 -2.13 30.57 13.55
CA ALA A 42 -2.07 31.55 12.46
C ALA A 42 -1.01 32.65 12.70
N ALA A 43 -0.83 33.09 13.94
CA ALA A 43 0.22 34.04 14.33
C ALA A 43 1.63 33.43 14.13
N LEU A 44 1.85 32.17 14.51
CA LEU A 44 3.10 31.45 14.24
C LEU A 44 3.37 31.34 12.72
N GLU A 45 2.36 31.01 11.92
CA GLU A 45 2.46 30.91 10.45
C GLU A 45 2.59 32.27 9.71
N LYS A 46 2.37 33.39 10.42
CA LYS A 46 2.65 34.75 9.95
C LYS A 46 4.02 35.28 10.42
N GLY A 47 4.71 34.52 11.28
CA GLY A 47 6.01 34.91 11.81
C GLY A 47 5.95 35.90 12.98
N ALA A 48 4.78 36.13 13.56
CA ALA A 48 4.63 37.01 14.71
C ALA A 48 5.42 36.54 15.94
N GLU A 49 5.56 35.21 16.09
CA GLU A 49 6.35 34.55 17.14
C GLU A 49 7.06 33.32 16.58
N GLN A 50 8.20 32.95 17.18
CA GLN A 50 8.87 31.69 16.86
C GLN A 50 8.23 30.54 17.68
N PRO A 51 7.89 29.40 17.05
CA PRO A 51 7.34 28.27 17.78
C PRO A 51 8.39 27.66 18.70
N PRO A 52 8.07 27.45 19.99
CA PRO A 52 8.94 26.71 20.89
C PRO A 52 9.21 25.29 20.37
N ARG A 53 10.39 24.73 20.68
CA ARG A 53 10.78 23.38 20.24
C ARG A 53 9.72 22.32 20.55
N GLY A 54 9.05 22.40 21.71
CA GLY A 54 7.96 21.50 22.09
C GLY A 54 6.77 21.54 21.13
N ILE A 55 6.42 22.72 20.62
CA ILE A 55 5.37 22.88 19.60
C ILE A 55 5.83 22.33 18.25
N LEU A 56 7.08 22.57 17.84
CA LEU A 56 7.64 21.98 16.62
C LEU A 56 7.66 20.45 16.65
N VAL A 57 7.95 19.83 17.80
CA VAL A 57 7.86 18.38 17.98
C VAL A 57 6.42 17.88 17.81
N LYS A 58 5.44 18.58 18.39
CA LYS A 58 4.02 18.25 18.21
C LYS A 58 3.58 18.45 16.77
N MET A 59 4.01 19.52 16.09
CA MET A 59 3.77 19.76 14.66
C MET A 59 4.40 18.64 13.81
N ALA A 60 5.65 18.25 14.07
CA ALA A 60 6.32 17.18 13.37
C ALA A 60 5.54 15.86 13.45
N GLN A 61 4.99 15.53 14.59
CA GLN A 61 4.15 14.36 14.82
C GLN A 61 2.79 14.49 14.13
N ALA A 62 2.08 15.61 14.34
CA ALA A 62 0.74 15.83 13.81
C ALA A 62 0.73 15.95 12.26
N TYR A 63 1.74 16.64 11.69
CA TYR A 63 1.86 16.86 10.24
C TYR A 63 2.67 15.74 9.55
N ARG A 64 3.13 14.74 10.33
CA ARG A 64 3.90 13.58 9.84
C ARG A 64 5.11 13.98 9.01
N ARG A 65 5.90 14.88 9.58
CA ARG A 65 7.14 15.38 9.00
C ARG A 65 8.31 15.17 9.96
N PRO A 66 9.52 14.87 9.47
CA PRO A 66 10.70 14.91 10.33
C PRO A 66 10.88 16.28 10.93
N LEU A 67 11.30 16.37 12.20
CA LEU A 67 11.51 17.66 12.86
C LEU A 67 12.48 18.57 12.07
N ILE A 68 13.47 17.98 11.39
CA ILE A 68 14.43 18.72 10.57
C ILE A 68 13.76 19.48 9.41
N ALA A 69 12.61 18.99 8.92
CA ALA A 69 11.88 19.65 7.85
C ALA A 69 11.40 21.07 8.20
N PHE A 70 11.23 21.37 9.51
CA PHE A 70 10.84 22.69 10.00
C PHE A 70 11.98 23.71 10.00
N TYR A 71 13.20 23.26 9.73
CA TYR A 71 14.40 24.12 9.65
C TYR A 71 14.92 24.29 8.21
N LEU A 72 14.14 23.85 7.21
CA LEU A 72 14.45 24.07 5.80
C LEU A 72 14.40 25.57 5.44
N ASN A 73 15.20 25.94 4.46
CA ASN A 73 15.26 27.32 3.96
C ASN A 73 14.08 27.71 3.06
N ALA A 74 13.42 26.72 2.43
CA ALA A 74 12.23 26.89 1.62
C ALA A 74 11.41 25.58 1.63
N PRO A 75 10.09 25.64 1.35
CA PRO A 75 9.31 24.45 1.10
C PRO A 75 9.91 23.62 -0.02
N PRO A 76 10.05 22.28 0.15
CA PRO A 76 10.52 21.43 -0.93
C PRO A 76 9.68 21.63 -2.19
N LYS A 77 10.34 21.73 -3.35
CA LYS A 77 9.66 21.87 -4.64
C LYS A 77 8.76 20.64 -4.88
N THR A 78 7.62 20.87 -5.50
CA THR A 78 6.58 19.84 -5.73
C THR A 78 7.07 18.64 -6.57
N GLY A 79 8.21 18.79 -7.28
CA GLY A 79 8.85 17.72 -8.07
C GLY A 79 9.57 16.64 -7.26
N ASP A 80 9.96 16.92 -6.00
CA ASP A 80 10.60 15.92 -5.12
C ASP A 80 9.63 14.91 -4.51
N ARG A 81 8.34 14.98 -4.86
CA ARG A 81 7.32 14.04 -4.38
C ARG A 81 7.41 12.65 -5.00
N GLY A 82 8.45 12.36 -5.81
CA GLY A 82 8.49 11.18 -6.67
C GLY A 82 7.30 11.21 -7.65
N GLN A 83 7.55 11.27 -8.95
CA GLN A 83 6.52 11.34 -9.99
C GLN A 83 5.57 10.11 -10.01
N ASP A 84 5.81 9.14 -9.13
CA ASP A 84 5.32 7.79 -9.15
C ASP A 84 3.89 7.59 -8.66
N PHE A 85 3.27 8.58 -8.05
CA PHE A 85 2.01 8.35 -7.34
C PHE A 85 0.93 9.35 -7.73
N ARG A 86 1.04 9.87 -8.94
CA ARG A 86 0.00 10.71 -9.50
C ARG A 86 -1.03 9.86 -10.21
N THR A 87 -2.06 9.52 -9.44
CA THR A 87 -3.43 9.37 -9.90
C THR A 87 -3.71 8.26 -10.88
N LEU A 88 -4.48 7.30 -10.41
CA LEU A 88 -5.47 6.63 -11.25
C LEU A 88 -6.17 7.71 -12.10
N PRO A 89 -6.31 7.51 -13.42
CA PRO A 89 -7.00 8.47 -14.28
C PRO A 89 -8.40 8.74 -13.73
N GLY A 90 -8.71 9.99 -13.43
CA GLY A 90 -10.01 10.43 -12.90
C GLY A 90 -10.03 10.90 -11.45
N HIS A 91 -8.96 10.78 -10.69
CA HIS A 91 -8.89 11.24 -9.30
C HIS A 91 -7.75 12.26 -9.08
N GLU A 92 -7.93 13.48 -9.55
CA GLU A 92 -7.06 14.63 -9.25
C GLU A 92 -7.15 15.10 -7.77
N ARG A 93 -7.66 14.27 -6.88
CA ARG A 93 -7.84 14.66 -5.49
C ARG A 93 -6.56 14.37 -4.71
N TYR A 94 -5.86 15.45 -4.40
CA TYR A 94 -4.79 15.47 -3.39
C TYR A 94 -5.26 14.77 -2.11
N ASN A 95 -4.59 13.67 -1.72
CA ASN A 95 -4.88 12.98 -0.46
C ASN A 95 -3.67 13.05 0.46
N PRO A 96 -3.73 13.87 1.52
CA PRO A 96 -2.62 14.04 2.46
C PRO A 96 -2.23 12.74 3.19
N GLY A 97 -3.19 11.84 3.39
CA GLY A 97 -2.95 10.53 4.00
C GLY A 97 -2.10 9.64 3.10
N LEU A 98 -2.41 9.57 1.82
CA LEU A 98 -1.61 8.82 0.84
C LEU A 98 -0.20 9.41 0.73
N ASP A 99 -0.07 10.73 0.61
CA ASP A 99 1.24 11.39 0.58
C ASP A 99 2.09 11.10 1.82
N ALA A 100 1.46 11.05 3.01
CA ALA A 100 2.14 10.70 4.24
C ALA A 100 2.58 9.23 4.26
N LEU A 101 1.73 8.31 3.74
CA LEU A 101 2.06 6.90 3.61
C LEU A 101 3.25 6.69 2.67
N ILE A 102 3.22 7.33 1.50
CA ILE A 102 4.31 7.25 0.52
C ILE A 102 5.64 7.72 1.13
N ARG A 103 5.65 8.86 1.84
CA ARG A 103 6.84 9.34 2.53
C ARG A 103 7.36 8.36 3.59
N ASP A 104 6.46 7.77 4.36
CA ASP A 104 6.82 6.76 5.37
C ASP A 104 7.45 5.53 4.70
N ILE A 105 6.85 5.05 3.61
CA ILE A 105 7.37 3.90 2.84
C ILE A 105 8.73 4.20 2.21
N LYS A 106 8.92 5.37 1.59
CA LYS A 106 10.23 5.76 1.06
C LYS A 106 11.30 5.84 2.14
N GLY A 107 10.94 6.37 3.32
CA GLY A 107 11.85 6.38 4.47
C GLY A 107 12.22 4.97 4.95
N ARG A 108 11.26 4.04 4.99
CA ARG A 108 11.51 2.63 5.33
C ARG A 108 12.35 1.95 4.26
N GLN A 109 12.04 2.17 2.98
CA GLN A 109 12.80 1.62 1.86
C GLN A 109 14.27 2.03 1.93
N GLY A 110 14.59 3.29 2.20
CA GLY A 110 15.96 3.75 2.39
C GLY A 110 16.69 3.04 3.55
N LEU A 111 15.98 2.78 4.66
CA LEU A 111 16.55 2.02 5.78
C LEU A 111 16.76 0.54 5.43
N ILE A 112 15.80 -0.08 4.72
CA ILE A 112 15.91 -1.47 4.24
C ILE A 112 17.06 -1.59 3.25
N LYS A 113 17.16 -0.65 2.30
CA LYS A 113 18.26 -0.61 1.32
C LYS A 113 19.61 -0.54 2.00
N SER A 114 19.79 0.38 2.96
CA SER A 114 21.02 0.44 3.76
C SER A 114 21.35 -0.87 4.48
N MET A 115 20.33 -1.58 5.00
CA MET A 115 20.55 -2.88 5.67
C MET A 115 20.98 -3.97 4.68
N LEU A 116 20.46 -3.95 3.45
CA LEU A 116 20.81 -4.91 2.40
C LEU A 116 22.18 -4.59 1.79
N GLU A 117 22.51 -3.32 1.61
CA GLU A 117 23.82 -2.87 1.16
C GLU A 117 24.90 -3.21 2.21
N ASP A 118 24.63 -3.00 3.50
CA ASP A 118 25.53 -3.40 4.59
C ASP A 118 25.74 -4.93 4.64
N ALA A 119 24.76 -5.71 4.13
CA ALA A 119 24.85 -7.18 3.99
C ALA A 119 25.33 -7.62 2.60
N GLU A 120 25.90 -6.72 1.79
CA GLU A 120 26.43 -6.97 0.45
C GLU A 120 25.45 -7.69 -0.49
N SER A 121 24.14 -7.39 -0.36
CA SER A 121 23.09 -8.01 -1.17
C SER A 121 23.14 -7.53 -2.62
N GLU A 122 23.10 -8.48 -3.55
CA GLU A 122 23.13 -8.20 -4.98
C GLU A 122 21.83 -7.53 -5.47
N PRO A 123 21.90 -6.67 -6.49
CA PRO A 123 20.73 -6.10 -7.14
C PRO A 123 19.83 -7.17 -7.78
N LEU A 124 18.53 -6.99 -7.71
CA LEU A 124 17.55 -7.88 -8.30
C LEU A 124 17.42 -7.61 -9.81
N GLY A 125 18.01 -8.46 -10.63
CA GLY A 125 18.14 -8.26 -12.08
C GLY A 125 16.80 -8.24 -12.85
N PHE A 126 15.69 -8.66 -12.24
CA PHE A 126 14.38 -8.59 -12.89
C PHE A 126 13.75 -7.19 -12.84
N VAL A 127 14.14 -6.34 -11.88
CA VAL A 127 13.59 -4.98 -11.73
C VAL A 127 14.04 -4.12 -12.91
N GLY A 128 13.08 -3.62 -13.69
CA GLY A 128 13.34 -2.85 -14.90
C GLY A 128 13.79 -3.69 -16.11
N SER A 129 13.61 -5.02 -16.08
CA SER A 129 14.04 -5.91 -17.17
C SER A 129 12.97 -6.17 -18.24
N ALA A 130 11.80 -5.57 -18.13
CA ALA A 130 10.70 -5.68 -19.10
C ALA A 130 10.27 -4.30 -19.62
N THR A 131 9.61 -4.31 -20.78
CA THR A 131 9.05 -3.14 -21.43
C THR A 131 7.57 -3.36 -21.75
N ALA A 132 6.77 -2.30 -21.82
CA ALA A 132 5.32 -2.41 -22.04
C ALA A 132 4.91 -2.77 -23.48
N ASP A 133 5.84 -2.94 -24.39
CA ASP A 133 5.65 -3.47 -25.75
C ASP A 133 5.79 -4.99 -25.82
N MET A 134 6.29 -5.64 -24.75
CA MET A 134 6.35 -7.09 -24.67
C MET A 134 4.94 -7.68 -24.69
N PRO A 135 4.65 -8.76 -25.49
CA PRO A 135 3.34 -9.39 -25.47
C PRO A 135 2.92 -9.87 -24.08
N VAL A 136 1.69 -9.55 -23.69
CA VAL A 136 1.13 -9.88 -22.34
C VAL A 136 1.36 -11.34 -21.94
N PRO A 137 1.10 -12.37 -22.80
CA PRO A 137 1.34 -13.76 -22.41
C PRO A 137 2.81 -14.08 -22.14
N ILE A 138 3.73 -13.41 -22.85
CA ILE A 138 5.17 -13.61 -22.68
C ILE A 138 5.62 -13.08 -21.34
N LEU A 139 5.26 -11.85 -20.97
CA LEU A 139 5.63 -11.30 -19.66
C LEU A 139 4.91 -12.05 -18.53
N ALA A 140 3.64 -12.40 -18.69
CA ALA A 140 2.89 -13.18 -17.71
C ALA A 140 3.58 -14.52 -17.39
N LYS A 141 3.99 -15.25 -18.45
CA LYS A 141 4.75 -16.50 -18.28
C LYS A 141 6.09 -16.25 -17.59
N ARG A 142 6.84 -15.23 -18.01
CA ARG A 142 8.15 -14.90 -17.45
C ARG A 142 8.07 -14.56 -15.97
N VAL A 143 7.06 -13.78 -15.55
CA VAL A 143 6.79 -13.47 -14.15
C VAL A 143 6.39 -14.73 -13.37
N ALA A 144 5.47 -15.54 -13.90
CA ALA A 144 5.04 -16.78 -13.25
C ALA A 144 6.19 -17.77 -13.05
N ASP A 145 7.04 -17.94 -14.06
CA ASP A 145 8.24 -18.80 -13.99
C ASP A 145 9.23 -18.29 -12.96
N HIS A 146 9.50 -16.98 -12.92
CA HIS A 146 10.40 -16.36 -11.94
C HIS A 146 9.90 -16.55 -10.50
N LEU A 147 8.60 -16.42 -10.27
CA LEU A 147 7.96 -16.70 -8.99
C LEU A 147 7.88 -18.19 -8.65
N GLN A 148 8.15 -19.08 -9.61
CA GLN A 148 7.82 -20.51 -9.50
C GLN A 148 6.37 -20.70 -9.03
N LEU A 149 5.46 -19.92 -9.62
CA LEU A 149 4.04 -19.89 -9.27
C LEU A 149 3.33 -21.09 -9.90
N ARG A 150 2.71 -21.94 -9.09
CA ARG A 150 1.82 -23.00 -9.55
C ARG A 150 0.38 -22.61 -9.24
N LEU A 151 -0.42 -22.37 -10.29
CA LEU A 151 -1.83 -22.00 -10.12
C LEU A 151 -2.65 -23.09 -9.41
N THR A 152 -2.26 -24.36 -9.55
CA THR A 152 -2.88 -25.46 -8.81
C THR A 152 -2.77 -25.27 -7.29
N ASP A 153 -1.58 -24.90 -6.80
CA ASP A 153 -1.35 -24.67 -5.38
C ASP A 153 -2.06 -23.41 -4.88
N PHE A 154 -2.02 -22.33 -5.68
CA PHE A 154 -2.75 -21.10 -5.40
C PHE A 154 -4.26 -21.35 -5.24
N ARG A 155 -4.84 -22.14 -6.14
CA ARG A 155 -6.28 -22.47 -6.18
C ARG A 155 -6.69 -23.49 -5.14
N ALA A 156 -5.77 -24.35 -4.69
CA ALA A 156 -6.02 -25.33 -3.61
C ALA A 156 -6.20 -24.68 -2.23
N ALA A 157 -5.87 -23.39 -2.08
CA ALA A 157 -6.06 -22.66 -0.85
C ALA A 157 -7.52 -22.67 -0.39
N LYS A 158 -7.76 -22.71 0.93
CA LYS A 158 -9.11 -22.73 1.54
C LYS A 158 -9.91 -21.46 1.29
N GLY A 159 -9.24 -20.34 1.01
CA GLY A 159 -9.86 -19.07 0.73
C GLY A 159 -8.87 -18.01 0.23
N ALA A 160 -9.36 -16.81 -0.04
CA ALA A 160 -8.57 -15.73 -0.63
C ALA A 160 -7.35 -15.31 0.24
N ASP A 161 -7.46 -15.38 1.57
CA ASP A 161 -6.36 -15.07 2.48
C ASP A 161 -5.18 -16.03 2.34
N GLU A 162 -5.48 -17.33 2.31
CA GLU A 162 -4.46 -18.37 2.19
C GLU A 162 -3.84 -18.35 0.80
N ALA A 163 -4.65 -18.14 -0.26
CA ALA A 163 -4.17 -17.95 -1.62
C ALA A 163 -3.23 -16.75 -1.75
N PHE A 164 -3.61 -15.60 -1.15
CA PHE A 164 -2.74 -14.45 -1.08
C PHE A 164 -1.46 -14.73 -0.28
N GLY A 165 -1.56 -15.44 0.85
CA GLY A 165 -0.40 -15.83 1.65
C GLY A 165 0.61 -16.66 0.85
N TYR A 166 0.14 -17.63 0.06
CA TYR A 166 0.96 -18.41 -0.86
C TYR A 166 1.64 -17.52 -1.91
N LEU A 167 0.87 -16.68 -2.61
CA LEU A 167 1.40 -15.77 -3.62
C LEU A 167 2.40 -14.78 -3.03
N ARG A 168 2.07 -14.17 -1.88
CA ARG A 168 2.96 -13.27 -1.16
C ARG A 168 4.29 -13.92 -0.82
N GLY A 169 4.25 -15.16 -0.33
CA GLY A 169 5.47 -15.93 -0.05
C GLY A 169 6.34 -16.12 -1.29
N LYS A 170 5.72 -16.37 -2.46
CA LYS A 170 6.44 -16.46 -3.74
C LYS A 170 7.08 -15.14 -4.14
N ILE A 171 6.35 -14.03 -4.03
CA ILE A 171 6.86 -12.67 -4.32
C ILE A 171 7.98 -12.30 -3.33
N GLU A 172 7.77 -12.51 -2.04
CA GLU A 172 8.78 -12.23 -1.01
C GLU A 172 10.04 -13.08 -1.18
N GLY A 173 9.90 -14.30 -1.69
CA GLY A 173 11.02 -15.21 -2.01
C GLY A 173 11.94 -14.70 -3.12
N THR A 174 11.50 -13.73 -3.95
CA THR A 174 12.34 -13.08 -4.98
C THR A 174 13.06 -11.82 -4.49
N GLY A 175 12.98 -11.50 -3.19
CA GLY A 175 13.63 -10.31 -2.61
C GLY A 175 12.73 -9.06 -2.57
N VAL A 176 11.47 -9.15 -2.97
CA VAL A 176 10.49 -8.06 -2.88
C VAL A 176 9.84 -8.04 -1.51
N PHE A 177 9.71 -6.87 -0.88
CA PHE A 177 8.99 -6.73 0.38
C PHE A 177 7.53 -6.34 0.12
N VAL A 178 6.57 -7.11 0.65
CA VAL A 178 5.14 -6.86 0.46
C VAL A 178 4.49 -6.43 1.78
N LEU A 179 3.98 -5.21 1.83
CA LEU A 179 3.35 -4.63 3.02
C LEU A 179 1.84 -4.48 2.84
N LEU A 180 1.06 -4.79 3.87
CA LEU A 180 -0.37 -4.54 3.93
C LEU A 180 -0.63 -3.29 4.78
N LEU A 181 -0.90 -2.15 4.15
CA LEU A 181 -1.04 -0.85 4.81
C LEU A 181 -2.15 -0.02 4.16
N GLY A 182 -3.26 0.14 4.84
CA GLY A 182 -4.38 1.03 4.43
C GLY A 182 -4.61 2.17 5.42
N ASN A 183 -3.67 2.39 6.37
CA ASN A 183 -3.76 3.51 7.31
C ASN A 183 -2.37 3.93 7.80
N LEU A 184 -2.33 5.01 8.55
CA LEU A 184 -1.10 5.60 9.09
C LEU A 184 -0.83 5.21 10.55
N GLY A 185 -1.18 3.98 10.92
CA GLY A 185 -0.94 3.41 12.25
C GLY A 185 -2.15 3.47 13.20
N SER A 186 -3.29 4.03 12.76
CA SER A 186 -4.55 4.06 13.49
C SER A 186 -5.72 3.88 12.55
N HIS A 187 -6.80 3.22 12.98
CA HIS A 187 -8.05 3.08 12.22
C HIS A 187 -8.73 4.44 11.91
N HIS A 188 -8.45 5.47 12.68
CA HIS A 188 -8.92 6.83 12.37
C HIS A 188 -8.20 7.48 11.17
N THR A 189 -7.15 6.85 10.67
CA THR A 189 -6.35 7.34 9.55
C THR A 189 -6.42 6.40 8.35
N ASN A 190 -7.54 5.67 8.22
CA ASN A 190 -7.78 4.81 7.07
C ASN A 190 -7.81 5.63 5.78
N ILE A 191 -7.14 5.12 4.77
CA ILE A 191 -7.11 5.69 3.42
C ILE A 191 -8.07 4.84 2.58
N PRO A 192 -9.11 5.43 1.98
CA PRO A 192 -10.08 4.70 1.18
C PRO A 192 -9.44 3.98 -0.01
N VAL A 193 -10.02 2.85 -0.40
CA VAL A 193 -9.54 2.05 -1.55
C VAL A 193 -9.71 2.78 -2.88
N GLU A 194 -10.60 3.74 -2.95
CA GLU A 194 -10.80 4.63 -4.08
C GLU A 194 -9.64 5.61 -4.28
N ILE A 195 -8.83 5.84 -3.24
CA ILE A 195 -7.63 6.69 -3.29
C ILE A 195 -6.43 5.88 -3.76
N PHE A 196 -6.25 4.66 -3.24
CA PHE A 196 -5.25 3.72 -3.73
C PHE A 196 -5.62 2.29 -3.33
N ARG A 197 -5.30 1.33 -4.20
CA ARG A 197 -5.41 -0.13 -3.93
C ARG A 197 -4.07 -0.74 -3.61
N GLY A 198 -3.04 -0.31 -4.31
CA GLY A 198 -1.65 -0.67 -4.11
C GLY A 198 -0.74 0.37 -4.72
N PHE A 199 0.54 0.25 -4.47
CA PHE A 199 1.60 0.90 -5.22
C PHE A 199 2.92 0.15 -5.05
N ALA A 200 3.77 0.23 -6.09
CA ALA A 200 5.13 -0.25 -6.06
C ALA A 200 6.12 0.90 -5.82
N SER A 201 7.16 0.65 -5.06
CA SER A 201 8.32 1.53 -4.95
C SER A 201 9.53 0.78 -5.49
N SER A 202 9.89 1.09 -6.75
CA SER A 202 10.94 0.40 -7.47
C SER A 202 12.30 0.81 -6.93
N ASP A 203 13.13 -0.19 -6.68
CA ASP A 203 14.57 -0.09 -6.36
C ASP A 203 15.18 -1.46 -6.65
N GLN A 204 16.37 -1.52 -7.21
CA GLN A 204 17.01 -2.79 -7.57
C GLN A 204 17.44 -3.61 -6.36
N VAL A 205 17.66 -2.98 -5.19
CA VAL A 205 18.12 -3.66 -3.97
C VAL A 205 16.99 -3.91 -2.99
N ALA A 206 16.09 -2.92 -2.83
CA ALA A 206 15.02 -2.94 -1.84
C ALA A 206 13.64 -2.62 -2.46
N PRO A 207 13.16 -3.38 -3.45
CA PRO A 207 11.84 -3.12 -4.03
C PRO A 207 10.73 -3.42 -3.03
N LEU A 208 9.71 -2.55 -3.00
CA LEU A 208 8.58 -2.63 -2.08
C LEU A 208 7.25 -2.61 -2.84
N ILE A 209 6.33 -3.44 -2.42
CA ILE A 209 4.91 -3.41 -2.80
C ILE A 209 4.09 -3.09 -1.56
N VAL A 210 3.19 -2.12 -1.67
CA VAL A 210 2.23 -1.78 -0.63
C VAL A 210 0.83 -2.06 -1.15
N ILE A 211 0.05 -2.83 -0.39
CA ILE A 211 -1.35 -3.16 -0.70
C ILE A 211 -2.22 -2.54 0.38
N ASN A 212 -3.30 -1.88 -0.03
CA ASN A 212 -4.29 -1.34 0.90
C ASN A 212 -5.08 -2.46 1.56
N ASP A 213 -4.86 -2.69 2.86
CA ASP A 213 -5.54 -3.73 3.64
C ASP A 213 -7.02 -3.44 3.93
N GLN A 214 -7.54 -2.29 3.47
CA GLN A 214 -8.97 -1.97 3.51
C GLN A 214 -9.73 -2.53 2.30
N ASP A 215 -9.04 -3.00 1.24
CA ASP A 215 -9.66 -3.62 0.07
C ASP A 215 -10.11 -5.06 0.35
N ALA A 216 -10.95 -5.59 -0.54
CA ALA A 216 -11.39 -6.97 -0.47
C ALA A 216 -10.18 -7.93 -0.56
N ARG A 217 -10.13 -8.92 0.34
CA ARG A 217 -9.01 -9.90 0.38
C ARG A 217 -8.84 -10.65 -0.93
N SER A 218 -9.93 -10.90 -1.65
CA SER A 218 -9.90 -11.51 -2.99
C SER A 218 -9.27 -10.63 -4.08
N ALA A 219 -9.09 -9.33 -3.82
CA ALA A 219 -8.42 -8.40 -4.72
C ALA A 219 -6.91 -8.32 -4.48
N TRP A 220 -6.42 -8.70 -3.29
CA TRP A 220 -5.01 -8.50 -2.90
C TRP A 220 -4.03 -9.24 -3.80
N SER A 221 -4.37 -10.46 -4.24
CA SER A 221 -3.50 -11.24 -5.15
C SER A 221 -3.34 -10.57 -6.50
N PHE A 222 -4.43 -10.02 -7.05
CA PHE A 222 -4.38 -9.27 -8.29
C PHE A 222 -3.56 -7.97 -8.12
N THR A 223 -3.81 -7.22 -7.07
CA THR A 223 -3.07 -5.99 -6.76
C THR A 223 -1.58 -6.28 -6.58
N ALA A 224 -1.22 -7.35 -5.85
CA ALA A 224 0.19 -7.73 -5.65
C ALA A 224 0.91 -8.02 -6.98
N LEU A 225 0.28 -8.73 -7.90
CA LEU A 225 0.85 -9.02 -9.22
C LEU A 225 0.88 -7.78 -10.10
N HIS A 226 -0.14 -6.93 -10.05
CA HIS A 226 -0.17 -5.67 -10.76
C HIS A 226 1.05 -4.80 -10.36
N GLU A 227 1.27 -4.62 -9.06
CA GLU A 227 2.40 -3.87 -8.52
C GLU A 227 3.76 -4.55 -8.82
N LEU A 228 3.79 -5.89 -8.84
CA LEU A 228 4.97 -6.62 -9.25
C LEU A 228 5.32 -6.37 -10.72
N VAL A 229 4.33 -6.27 -11.62
CA VAL A 229 4.57 -5.93 -13.02
C VAL A 229 5.15 -4.53 -13.16
N HIS A 230 4.72 -3.55 -12.34
CA HIS A 230 5.36 -2.23 -12.29
C HIS A 230 6.86 -2.33 -11.93
N LEU A 231 7.24 -3.21 -11.00
CA LEU A 231 8.66 -3.46 -10.68
C LEU A 231 9.42 -4.05 -11.87
N TRP A 232 8.82 -5.00 -12.60
CA TRP A 232 9.42 -5.57 -13.81
C TRP A 232 9.65 -4.52 -14.90
N LEU A 233 8.76 -3.55 -15.04
CA LEU A 233 8.88 -2.43 -15.96
C LEU A 233 9.89 -1.36 -15.49
N GLY A 234 10.34 -1.43 -14.22
CA GLY A 234 11.22 -0.41 -13.63
C GLY A 234 10.55 0.96 -13.50
N ASN A 235 9.24 1.01 -13.61
CA ASN A 235 8.51 2.27 -13.62
C ASN A 235 8.41 2.84 -12.20
N THR A 236 9.22 3.85 -11.96
CA THR A 236 9.08 4.75 -10.81
C THR A 236 8.40 6.06 -11.19
N GLY A 237 7.81 6.17 -12.37
CA GLY A 237 7.18 7.40 -12.81
C GLY A 237 6.49 7.34 -14.16
N ILE A 238 5.34 7.96 -14.22
CA ILE A 238 4.47 8.05 -15.38
C ILE A 238 5.04 9.08 -16.36
N SER A 239 5.41 8.62 -17.55
CA SER A 239 5.73 9.49 -18.68
C SER A 239 4.43 9.89 -19.41
N GLY A 240 3.84 11.03 -19.03
CA GLY A 240 2.65 11.58 -19.70
C GLY A 240 1.32 10.87 -19.34
N ILE A 241 0.20 11.59 -19.46
CA ILE A 241 -1.13 11.09 -19.07
C ILE A 241 -1.53 9.87 -19.90
N ASP A 242 -1.34 9.89 -21.22
CA ASP A 242 -1.72 8.81 -22.13
C ASP A 242 -0.82 7.57 -21.99
N ALA A 243 0.47 7.76 -21.75
CA ALA A 243 1.41 6.67 -21.51
C ALA A 243 1.10 5.96 -20.19
N GLY A 244 0.72 6.72 -19.15
CA GLY A 244 0.31 6.16 -17.85
C GLY A 244 -0.90 5.24 -17.96
N ILE A 245 -1.95 5.64 -18.69
CA ILE A 245 -3.16 4.81 -18.89
C ILE A 245 -2.81 3.49 -19.59
N LYS A 246 -1.95 3.52 -20.61
CA LYS A 246 -1.53 2.30 -21.33
C LYS A 246 -0.72 1.37 -20.45
N ILE A 247 0.18 1.88 -19.62
CA ILE A 247 0.98 1.10 -18.68
C ILE A 247 0.08 0.45 -17.63
N GLU A 248 -0.84 1.20 -17.02
CA GLU A 248 -1.80 0.66 -16.06
C GLU A 248 -2.65 -0.46 -16.66
N GLN A 249 -3.13 -0.26 -17.89
CA GLN A 249 -3.89 -1.27 -18.61
C GLN A 249 -3.04 -2.52 -18.91
N TYR A 250 -1.79 -2.32 -19.31
CA TYR A 250 -0.85 -3.41 -19.55
C TYR A 250 -0.57 -4.21 -18.27
N CYS A 251 -0.30 -3.54 -17.14
CA CYS A 251 -0.11 -4.18 -15.84
C CYS A 251 -1.35 -4.98 -15.40
N ASN A 252 -2.55 -4.43 -15.62
CA ASN A 252 -3.80 -5.15 -15.37
C ASN A 252 -3.94 -6.40 -16.24
N ASP A 253 -3.61 -6.30 -17.54
CA ASP A 253 -3.72 -7.41 -18.48
C ASP A 253 -2.71 -8.53 -18.14
N VAL A 254 -1.46 -8.18 -17.77
CA VAL A 254 -0.44 -9.16 -17.35
C VAL A 254 -0.82 -9.83 -16.02
N ALA A 255 -1.20 -9.06 -15.00
CA ALA A 255 -1.62 -9.61 -13.70
C ALA A 255 -2.85 -10.54 -13.85
N GLY A 256 -3.81 -10.13 -14.70
CA GLY A 256 -4.97 -10.94 -15.03
C GLY A 256 -4.62 -12.22 -15.76
N GLU A 257 -3.63 -12.19 -16.67
CA GLU A 257 -3.19 -13.36 -17.42
C GLU A 257 -2.45 -14.37 -16.54
N ILE A 258 -1.68 -13.90 -15.54
CA ILE A 258 -1.02 -14.77 -14.57
C ILE A 258 -2.03 -15.54 -13.73
N LEU A 259 -3.07 -14.90 -13.20
CA LEU A 259 -4.05 -15.54 -12.29
C LEU A 259 -5.11 -16.37 -13.03
N VAL A 260 -5.55 -15.89 -14.16
CA VAL A 260 -6.59 -16.50 -15.00
C VAL A 260 -6.19 -16.37 -16.46
N PRO A 261 -5.50 -17.37 -17.02
CA PRO A 261 -5.18 -17.41 -18.43
C PRO A 261 -6.43 -17.21 -19.33
N ALA A 262 -6.29 -16.46 -20.41
CA ALA A 262 -7.41 -16.14 -21.32
C ALA A 262 -8.12 -17.40 -21.85
N ALA A 263 -7.39 -18.48 -22.06
CA ALA A 263 -7.93 -19.76 -22.50
C ALA A 263 -9.02 -20.31 -21.56
N GLU A 264 -8.95 -20.03 -20.25
CA GLU A 264 -9.94 -20.50 -19.29
C GLU A 264 -11.27 -19.74 -19.35
N LEU A 265 -11.27 -18.54 -19.93
CA LEU A 265 -12.46 -17.71 -20.08
C LEU A 265 -13.21 -17.95 -21.39
N GLY A 266 -12.62 -18.70 -22.33
CA GLY A 266 -13.24 -19.00 -23.62
C GLY A 266 -14.54 -19.81 -23.51
N ALA A 267 -14.79 -20.48 -22.39
CA ALA A 267 -16.02 -21.21 -22.11
C ALA A 267 -17.21 -20.31 -21.71
N PHE A 268 -16.97 -19.03 -21.40
CA PHE A 268 -18.08 -18.12 -21.05
C PHE A 268 -18.94 -17.82 -22.29
N PRO A 269 -20.26 -18.05 -22.22
CA PRO A 269 -21.15 -17.76 -23.34
C PRO A 269 -21.29 -16.25 -23.55
N ARG A 270 -21.42 -15.85 -24.83
CA ARG A 270 -21.72 -14.46 -25.18
C ARG A 270 -23.20 -14.16 -24.93
N GLY A 271 -23.52 -12.92 -24.55
CA GLY A 271 -24.91 -12.49 -24.42
C GLY A 271 -25.64 -13.06 -23.21
N MET A 272 -24.94 -13.45 -22.16
CA MET A 272 -25.53 -13.90 -20.89
C MET A 272 -26.49 -12.86 -20.32
N ALA A 273 -27.62 -13.31 -19.76
CA ALA A 273 -28.46 -12.47 -18.92
C ALA A 273 -27.70 -12.06 -17.63
N PHE A 274 -28.03 -10.89 -17.07
CA PHE A 274 -27.33 -10.33 -15.90
C PHE A 274 -27.21 -11.31 -14.73
N ASN A 275 -28.31 -11.93 -14.31
CA ASN A 275 -28.30 -12.86 -13.18
C ASN A 275 -27.47 -14.12 -13.45
N THR A 276 -27.47 -14.60 -14.69
CA THR A 276 -26.62 -15.71 -15.11
C THR A 276 -25.15 -15.31 -15.04
N ALA A 277 -24.81 -14.11 -15.55
CA ALA A 277 -23.44 -13.59 -15.49
C ALA A 277 -22.96 -13.40 -14.04
N VAL A 278 -23.79 -12.88 -13.13
CA VAL A 278 -23.49 -12.77 -11.71
C VAL A 278 -23.12 -14.14 -11.12
N LYS A 279 -23.94 -15.16 -11.39
CA LYS A 279 -23.71 -16.52 -10.86
C LYS A 279 -22.43 -17.14 -11.44
N GLU A 280 -22.33 -17.21 -12.77
CA GLU A 280 -21.18 -17.83 -13.45
C GLU A 280 -19.85 -17.16 -13.07
N ILE A 281 -19.81 -15.83 -13.01
CA ILE A 281 -18.61 -15.08 -12.60
C ILE A 281 -18.30 -15.34 -11.12
N SER A 282 -19.30 -15.45 -10.27
CA SER A 282 -19.08 -15.71 -8.83
C SER A 282 -18.52 -17.10 -8.61
N ASP A 283 -19.10 -18.13 -9.22
CA ASP A 283 -18.67 -19.53 -9.11
C ASP A 283 -17.24 -19.69 -9.68
N PHE A 284 -16.96 -19.07 -10.84
CA PHE A 284 -15.65 -19.08 -11.47
C PHE A 284 -14.58 -18.39 -10.60
N ALA A 285 -14.89 -17.21 -10.06
CA ALA A 285 -13.98 -16.43 -9.23
C ALA A 285 -13.66 -17.15 -7.91
N GLU A 286 -14.66 -17.79 -7.29
CA GLU A 286 -14.47 -18.55 -6.06
C GLU A 286 -13.56 -19.76 -6.27
N GLN A 287 -13.78 -20.56 -7.32
CA GLN A 287 -12.95 -21.72 -7.64
C GLN A 287 -11.48 -21.33 -7.90
N ARG A 288 -11.24 -20.13 -8.41
CA ARG A 288 -9.90 -19.64 -8.78
C ARG A 288 -9.27 -18.70 -7.74
N ARG A 289 -9.95 -18.47 -6.62
CA ARG A 289 -9.49 -17.61 -5.51
C ARG A 289 -9.18 -16.17 -5.95
N VAL A 290 -9.93 -15.66 -6.93
CA VAL A 290 -9.79 -14.29 -7.48
C VAL A 290 -11.04 -13.46 -7.23
N SER A 291 -10.97 -12.15 -7.47
CA SER A 291 -12.14 -11.28 -7.31
C SER A 291 -13.07 -11.35 -8.51
N ARG A 292 -14.37 -11.28 -8.27
CA ARG A 292 -15.41 -11.18 -9.30
C ARG A 292 -15.20 -9.96 -10.22
N ALA A 293 -14.73 -8.86 -9.64
CA ALA A 293 -14.41 -7.64 -10.39
C ALA A 293 -13.29 -7.87 -11.41
N MET A 294 -12.25 -8.64 -11.06
CA MET A 294 -11.17 -8.99 -11.99
C MET A 294 -11.67 -9.89 -13.13
N VAL A 295 -12.50 -10.90 -12.82
CA VAL A 295 -13.08 -11.79 -13.84
C VAL A 295 -13.96 -10.99 -14.80
N SER A 296 -14.87 -10.16 -14.30
CA SER A 296 -15.75 -9.34 -15.15
C SER A 296 -14.96 -8.33 -16.01
N TYR A 297 -13.88 -7.73 -15.45
CA TYR A 297 -13.01 -6.86 -16.24
C TYR A 297 -12.32 -7.64 -17.37
N LYS A 298 -11.81 -8.83 -17.10
CA LYS A 298 -11.16 -9.66 -18.13
C LYS A 298 -12.14 -10.12 -19.21
N LEU A 299 -13.39 -10.47 -18.86
CA LEU A 299 -14.46 -10.77 -19.83
C LEU A 299 -14.77 -9.55 -20.72
N LEU A 300 -14.81 -8.34 -20.16
CA LEU A 300 -14.93 -7.10 -20.94
C LEU A 300 -13.76 -6.94 -21.92
N ARG A 301 -12.53 -7.13 -21.46
CA ARG A 301 -11.32 -7.00 -22.29
C ARG A 301 -11.30 -7.99 -23.45
N MET A 302 -11.86 -9.17 -23.25
CA MET A 302 -12.02 -10.21 -24.29
C MET A 302 -13.24 -10.00 -25.19
N GLY A 303 -14.07 -8.99 -24.95
CA GLY A 303 -15.30 -8.73 -25.70
C GLY A 303 -16.38 -9.78 -25.49
N LEU A 304 -16.35 -10.52 -24.37
CA LEU A 304 -17.35 -11.52 -24.01
C LEU A 304 -18.59 -10.90 -23.35
N ILE A 305 -18.42 -9.75 -22.71
CA ILE A 305 -19.50 -8.92 -22.16
C ILE A 305 -19.38 -7.48 -22.65
N SER A 306 -20.51 -6.76 -22.71
CA SER A 306 -20.56 -5.36 -23.08
C SER A 306 -20.05 -4.46 -21.95
N ARG A 307 -19.72 -3.19 -22.27
CA ARG A 307 -19.34 -2.18 -21.28
C ARG A 307 -20.48 -1.87 -20.31
N SER A 308 -21.72 -1.87 -20.79
CA SER A 308 -22.91 -1.71 -19.94
C SER A 308 -23.00 -2.87 -18.93
N MET A 309 -22.95 -4.11 -19.38
CA MET A 309 -22.98 -5.28 -18.51
C MET A 309 -21.86 -5.25 -17.46
N TRP A 310 -20.64 -4.89 -17.86
CA TRP A 310 -19.52 -4.76 -16.93
C TRP A 310 -19.77 -3.68 -15.88
N SER A 311 -20.35 -2.52 -16.25
CA SER A 311 -20.70 -1.45 -15.32
C SER A 311 -21.72 -1.91 -14.28
N ASP A 312 -22.77 -2.61 -14.73
CA ASP A 312 -23.83 -3.13 -13.87
C ASP A 312 -23.29 -4.20 -12.91
N LEU A 313 -22.46 -5.13 -13.40
CA LEU A 313 -21.78 -6.14 -12.58
C LEU A 313 -20.83 -5.50 -11.55
N SER A 314 -20.06 -4.49 -11.95
CA SER A 314 -19.14 -3.78 -11.06
C SER A 314 -19.89 -3.09 -9.93
N THR A 315 -21.01 -2.44 -10.24
CA THR A 315 -21.88 -1.78 -9.27
C THR A 315 -22.50 -2.80 -8.32
N HIS A 316 -22.97 -3.91 -8.84
CA HIS A 316 -23.58 -4.99 -8.06
C HIS A 316 -22.58 -5.61 -7.09
N PHE A 317 -21.40 -6.03 -7.57
CA PHE A 317 -20.37 -6.64 -6.74
C PHE A 317 -19.80 -5.67 -5.69
N HIS A 318 -19.72 -4.38 -6.02
CA HIS A 318 -19.31 -3.36 -5.05
C HIS A 318 -20.33 -3.19 -3.92
N LYS A 319 -21.62 -3.16 -4.23
CA LYS A 319 -22.69 -3.10 -3.21
C LYS A 319 -22.67 -4.32 -2.28
N GLU A 320 -22.51 -5.51 -2.83
CA GLU A 320 -22.41 -6.74 -2.02
C GLU A 320 -21.19 -6.74 -1.12
N TRP A 321 -20.04 -6.24 -1.63
CA TRP A 321 -18.83 -6.12 -0.82
C TRP A 321 -19.00 -5.14 0.33
N LEU A 322 -19.63 -3.98 0.11
CA LEU A 322 -19.92 -3.02 1.18
C LEU A 322 -20.82 -3.64 2.26
N ALA A 323 -21.89 -4.32 1.86
CA ALA A 323 -22.78 -5.02 2.79
C ALA A 323 -22.09 -6.14 3.57
N PHE A 324 -21.18 -6.87 2.92
CA PHE A 324 -20.33 -7.87 3.57
C PHE A 324 -19.39 -7.23 4.61
N LYS A 325 -18.71 -6.13 4.23
CA LYS A 325 -17.79 -5.39 5.11
C LYS A 325 -18.49 -4.87 6.36
N GLU A 326 -19.71 -4.35 6.21
CA GLU A 326 -20.53 -3.88 7.34
C GLU A 326 -20.92 -5.03 8.28
N ARG A 327 -21.40 -6.16 7.72
CA ARG A 327 -21.71 -7.36 8.50
C ARG A 327 -20.50 -7.87 9.28
N GLN A 328 -19.31 -7.89 8.67
CA GLN A 328 -18.06 -8.28 9.34
C GLN A 328 -17.67 -7.32 10.45
N ALA A 329 -17.81 -6.01 10.23
CA ALA A 329 -17.53 -4.99 11.24
C ALA A 329 -18.45 -5.16 12.46
N ASN A 330 -19.74 -5.43 12.24
CA ASN A 330 -20.71 -5.66 13.31
C ASN A 330 -20.42 -6.96 14.09
N LYS A 331 -20.02 -8.05 13.40
CA LYS A 331 -19.59 -9.29 14.05
C LYS A 331 -18.35 -9.07 14.93
N LEU A 332 -17.36 -8.33 14.43
CA LEU A 332 -16.15 -8.03 15.20
C LEU A 332 -16.42 -7.14 16.42
N ARG A 333 -17.39 -6.22 16.34
CA ARG A 333 -17.82 -5.41 17.50
C ARG A 333 -18.52 -6.22 18.55
N ALA A 334 -19.27 -7.27 18.16
CA ALA A 334 -20.01 -8.15 19.06
C ALA A 334 -19.15 -9.28 19.64
N ALA A 335 -17.99 -9.57 19.05
CA ALA A 335 -17.10 -10.63 19.53
C ALA A 335 -16.23 -10.14 20.69
N GLU A 336 -16.21 -10.89 21.78
CA GLU A 336 -15.24 -10.70 22.85
C GLU A 336 -13.88 -11.24 22.41
N GLY A 337 -12.94 -10.34 22.15
CA GLY A 337 -11.58 -10.66 21.73
C GLY A 337 -11.39 -10.65 20.22
N GLY A 338 -10.15 -10.49 19.80
CA GLY A 338 -9.70 -10.46 18.41
C GLY A 338 -8.24 -10.89 18.32
N PRO A 339 -7.67 -10.97 17.11
CA PRO A 339 -6.27 -11.27 16.96
C PRO A 339 -5.42 -10.23 17.69
N THR A 340 -4.38 -10.70 18.40
CA THR A 340 -3.50 -9.79 19.14
C THR A 340 -2.82 -8.80 18.20
N TYR A 341 -2.46 -7.62 18.74
CA TYR A 341 -1.72 -6.59 18.00
C TYR A 341 -0.54 -7.16 17.21
N TYR A 342 0.22 -8.08 17.81
CA TYR A 342 1.41 -8.66 17.18
C TYR A 342 1.06 -9.60 16.02
N VAL A 343 -0.04 -10.36 16.09
CA VAL A 343 -0.52 -11.20 14.98
C VAL A 343 -0.89 -10.34 13.78
N VAL A 344 -1.70 -9.29 14.00
CA VAL A 344 -2.10 -8.36 12.94
C VAL A 344 -0.87 -7.66 12.36
N ARG A 345 0.07 -7.22 13.21
CA ARG A 345 1.25 -6.50 12.76
C ARG A 345 2.19 -7.38 11.93
N ARG A 346 2.41 -8.64 12.32
CA ARG A 346 3.18 -9.61 11.54
C ARG A 346 2.58 -9.84 10.17
N HIS A 347 1.28 -10.06 10.12
CA HIS A 347 0.55 -10.23 8.87
C HIS A 347 0.73 -9.00 7.95
N ARG A 348 0.67 -7.79 8.51
CA ARG A 348 0.86 -6.55 7.76
C ARG A 348 2.28 -6.35 7.23
N VAL A 349 3.28 -6.68 8.03
CA VAL A 349 4.70 -6.43 7.71
C VAL A 349 5.25 -7.45 6.72
N GLY A 350 4.84 -8.73 6.77
CA GLY A 350 5.34 -9.81 5.94
C GLY A 350 6.55 -10.53 6.50
N GLN A 351 6.76 -11.74 6.00
CA GLN A 351 7.79 -12.62 6.53
C GLN A 351 9.20 -12.21 6.08
N ALA A 352 9.35 -11.72 4.84
CA ALA A 352 10.63 -11.27 4.32
C ALA A 352 11.22 -10.12 5.16
N LEU A 353 10.40 -9.10 5.46
CA LEU A 353 10.88 -7.94 6.23
C LEU A 353 11.12 -8.31 7.70
N LEU A 354 10.26 -9.15 8.30
CA LEU A 354 10.50 -9.68 9.64
C LEU A 354 11.80 -10.49 9.71
N GLY A 355 12.04 -11.34 8.71
CA GLY A 355 13.25 -12.14 8.60
C GLY A 355 14.52 -11.30 8.45
N LEU A 356 14.49 -10.28 7.59
CA LEU A 356 15.61 -9.34 7.42
C LEU A 356 15.95 -8.63 8.74
N VAL A 357 14.94 -8.01 9.37
CA VAL A 357 15.15 -7.27 10.62
C VAL A 357 15.63 -8.17 11.75
N ARG A 358 15.12 -9.40 11.84
CA ARG A 358 15.58 -10.37 12.84
C ARG A 358 17.06 -10.70 12.66
N ARG A 359 17.47 -11.11 11.45
CA ARG A 359 18.89 -11.42 11.16
C ARG A 359 19.79 -10.23 11.49
N SER A 360 19.45 -9.03 11.01
CA SER A 360 20.27 -7.84 11.26
C SER A 360 20.35 -7.44 12.75
N LEU A 361 19.34 -7.76 13.56
CA LEU A 361 19.39 -7.57 15.01
C LEU A 361 20.26 -8.63 15.68
N ASP A 362 20.11 -9.91 15.30
CA ASP A 362 20.86 -11.04 15.84
C ASP A 362 22.37 -10.88 15.54
N GLU A 363 22.71 -10.29 14.39
CA GLU A 363 24.07 -9.96 13.98
C GLU A 363 24.61 -8.63 14.59
N GLY A 364 23.77 -7.87 15.30
CA GLY A 364 24.15 -6.58 15.88
C GLY A 364 24.27 -5.43 14.87
N ASN A 365 23.88 -5.62 13.60
CA ASN A 365 24.01 -4.64 12.53
C ASN A 365 22.97 -3.50 12.62
N VAL A 366 21.92 -3.67 13.39
CA VAL A 366 20.88 -2.64 13.57
C VAL A 366 20.47 -2.49 15.03
N THR A 367 20.06 -1.28 15.39
CA THR A 367 19.50 -1.00 16.73
C THR A 367 17.98 -1.26 16.75
N TYR A 368 17.41 -1.50 17.93
CA TYR A 368 15.96 -1.58 18.11
C TYR A 368 15.22 -0.33 17.62
N THR A 369 15.86 0.83 17.65
CA THR A 369 15.29 2.08 17.12
C THR A 369 15.20 2.04 15.59
N LYS A 370 16.25 1.61 14.89
CA LYS A 370 16.26 1.44 13.42
C LYS A 370 15.26 0.35 13.03
N ALA A 371 15.28 -0.80 13.70
CA ALA A 371 14.35 -1.91 13.51
C ALA A 371 12.89 -1.48 13.70
N GLY A 372 12.60 -0.73 14.75
CA GLY A 372 11.26 -0.19 15.01
C GLY A 372 10.76 0.73 13.88
N ARG A 373 11.62 1.56 13.31
CA ARG A 373 11.28 2.41 12.15
C ARG A 373 10.99 1.59 10.90
N VAL A 374 11.82 0.60 10.59
CA VAL A 374 11.64 -0.31 9.46
C VAL A 374 10.32 -1.07 9.58
N LEU A 375 10.04 -1.65 10.75
CA LEU A 375 8.80 -2.41 11.01
C LEU A 375 7.57 -1.52 11.25
N GLY A 376 7.77 -0.20 11.40
CA GLY A 376 6.71 0.77 11.72
C GLY A 376 6.09 0.53 13.10
N VAL A 377 6.90 0.16 14.10
CA VAL A 377 6.50 -0.05 15.50
C VAL A 377 7.40 0.73 16.46
N LYS A 378 6.94 0.90 17.69
CA LYS A 378 7.82 1.45 18.73
C LYS A 378 8.97 0.48 19.05
N PRO A 379 10.19 0.95 19.40
CA PRO A 379 11.34 0.08 19.69
C PRO A 379 11.02 -1.03 20.70
N ARG A 380 10.26 -0.75 21.76
CA ARG A 380 9.83 -1.72 22.78
C ARG A 380 8.93 -2.86 22.24
N ASN A 381 8.33 -2.68 21.07
CA ASN A 381 7.44 -3.67 20.45
C ASN A 381 8.16 -4.53 19.38
N VAL A 382 9.44 -4.27 19.11
CA VAL A 382 10.22 -5.01 18.11
C VAL A 382 10.42 -6.45 18.55
N GLU A 383 10.96 -6.65 19.75
CA GLU A 383 11.24 -7.99 20.27
C GLU A 383 9.99 -8.88 20.38
N PRO A 384 8.86 -8.45 20.98
CA PRO A 384 7.64 -9.23 20.98
C PRO A 384 7.11 -9.49 19.56
N LEU A 385 7.29 -8.55 18.63
CA LEU A 385 6.86 -8.74 17.24
C LEU A 385 7.68 -9.83 16.55
N LEU A 386 8.98 -9.92 16.77
CA LEU A 386 9.86 -10.89 16.13
C LEU A 386 9.79 -12.28 16.77
N TYR A 387 9.73 -12.38 18.10
CA TYR A 387 9.97 -13.62 18.83
C TYR A 387 8.74 -14.23 19.55
N SER A 388 7.61 -13.49 19.73
CA SER A 388 6.46 -13.99 20.50
C SER A 388 5.78 -15.25 19.94
N ALA A 389 6.11 -15.72 18.73
CA ALA A 389 5.63 -16.99 18.20
C ALA A 389 6.47 -18.20 18.68
N ALA A 390 7.74 -17.99 19.02
CA ALA A 390 8.63 -19.04 19.52
C ALA A 390 8.30 -19.46 20.96
N MET A 391 7.71 -18.55 21.77
CA MET A 391 7.36 -18.87 23.16
C MET A 391 6.07 -19.71 23.33
N ARG A 392 5.25 -19.91 22.28
CA ARG A 392 4.03 -20.74 22.35
C ARG A 392 4.23 -22.19 21.90
N GLY A 393 5.38 -22.54 21.32
CA GLY A 393 5.73 -23.88 20.87
C GLY A 393 6.53 -24.70 21.87
N GLY A 394 6.82 -24.16 23.06
CA GLY A 394 7.63 -24.78 24.11
C GLY A 394 6.89 -24.98 25.43
N ARG A 395 5.62 -25.41 25.37
CA ARG A 395 4.90 -25.98 26.55
C ARG A 395 4.09 -27.17 26.11
#